data_6c84c4838f07c6e6e923e92eadeaa652
#
_entry.id   6c84c4838f07c6e6e923e92eadeaa652
#
_cell.length_a   1.000
_cell.length_b   1.000
_cell.length_c   1.000
_cell.angle_alpha   90.00
_cell.angle_beta   90.00
_cell.angle_gamma   90.00
#
_symmetry.space_group_name_H-M   'P 1'
#
loop_
_entity.id
_entity.type
_entity.pdbx_description
1 polymer ?
#
loop_
_entity_poly.entity_id
_entity_poly.type
_entity_poly.pdbx_seq_one_letter_code
_entity_poly.pdbx_strand_id
1 'polypeptide(L)'
;MDGGYLEAEMMAKAGATHVVVMARAHEETIKVVVRAGQDFGVKVMGDNLGCPDMVGAAKWLQDLGCDYIVHHIGYDERRGIAAQGKRMPSPLDQLKEVVQAVDIPVQAVGGLSLEQAIRCPDYGAPLVVLGAPLTIDADAFKTADGDLESSLRMICERIHNANVKNA
;
A
#
# COMPACT_ATOMS: atom_id res chain seq x y z
N MET A 1 -17.27 16.62 16.73
CA MET A 1 -16.32 15.55 17.03
C MET A 1 -15.98 14.90 15.70
N ASP A 2 -14.72 14.83 15.34
CA ASP A 2 -14.29 14.48 13.99
C ASP A 2 -14.36 12.96 13.79
N GLY A 3 -15.14 12.49 12.81
CA GLY A 3 -15.35 11.06 12.54
C GLY A 3 -14.05 10.28 12.38
N GLY A 4 -13.11 10.83 11.61
CA GLY A 4 -11.80 10.19 11.40
C GLY A 4 -10.99 9.99 12.67
N TYR A 5 -11.06 10.92 13.63
CA TYR A 5 -10.42 10.76 14.92
C TYR A 5 -11.02 9.60 15.72
N LEU A 6 -12.35 9.53 15.77
CA LEU A 6 -13.06 8.47 16.50
C LEU A 6 -12.82 7.09 15.90
N GLU A 7 -12.82 7.00 14.57
CA GLU A 7 -12.54 5.73 13.89
C GLU A 7 -11.11 5.25 14.21
N ALA A 8 -10.11 6.15 14.13
CA ALA A 8 -8.73 5.82 14.48
C ALA A 8 -8.59 5.42 15.96
N GLU A 9 -9.26 6.13 16.89
CA GLU A 9 -9.33 5.77 18.31
C GLU A 9 -9.92 4.38 18.52
N MET A 10 -11.04 4.07 17.84
CA MET A 10 -11.69 2.77 17.95
C MET A 10 -10.78 1.64 17.46
N MET A 11 -10.07 1.85 16.33
CA MET A 11 -9.12 0.89 15.80
C MET A 11 -7.93 0.68 16.75
N ALA A 12 -7.38 1.74 17.31
CA ALA A 12 -6.31 1.68 18.30
C ALA A 12 -6.74 0.87 19.55
N LYS A 13 -7.93 1.16 20.08
CA LYS A 13 -8.50 0.43 21.23
C LYS A 13 -8.79 -1.05 20.92
N ALA A 14 -9.06 -1.38 19.64
CA ALA A 14 -9.21 -2.74 19.17
C ALA A 14 -7.87 -3.48 18.96
N GLY A 15 -6.74 -2.79 19.17
CA GLY A 15 -5.39 -3.37 19.07
C GLY A 15 -4.72 -3.19 17.71
N ALA A 16 -5.24 -2.32 16.83
CA ALA A 16 -4.55 -1.97 15.61
C ALA A 16 -3.24 -1.25 15.93
N THR A 17 -2.16 -1.60 15.22
CA THR A 17 -0.86 -0.91 15.30
C THR A 17 -0.71 0.14 14.20
N HIS A 18 -1.47 -0.01 13.12
CA HIS A 18 -1.48 0.90 11.97
C HIS A 18 -2.91 1.16 11.53
N VAL A 19 -3.17 2.38 11.07
CA VAL A 19 -4.45 2.78 10.45
C VAL A 19 -4.16 3.42 9.09
N VAL A 20 -5.07 3.22 8.13
CA VAL A 20 -4.93 3.78 6.78
C VAL A 20 -5.89 4.94 6.60
N VAL A 21 -5.41 6.05 6.02
CA VAL A 21 -6.24 7.17 5.60
C VAL A 21 -6.03 7.48 4.12
N MET A 22 -7.13 7.68 3.39
CA MET A 22 -7.09 7.95 1.96
C MET A 22 -6.67 9.39 1.67
N ALA A 23 -5.75 9.60 0.72
CA ALA A 23 -5.38 10.94 0.23
C ALA A 23 -6.56 11.71 -0.37
N ARG A 24 -7.61 11.02 -0.80
CA ARG A 24 -8.84 11.65 -1.33
C ARG A 24 -9.81 12.12 -0.26
N ALA A 25 -9.51 11.90 1.01
CA ALA A 25 -10.25 12.50 2.11
C ALA A 25 -9.93 14.01 2.20
N HIS A 26 -10.77 14.75 2.90
CA HIS A 26 -10.50 16.16 3.18
C HIS A 26 -9.25 16.28 4.04
N GLU A 27 -8.44 17.31 3.81
CA GLU A 27 -7.19 17.56 4.53
C GLU A 27 -7.36 17.50 6.06
N GLU A 28 -8.41 18.14 6.58
CA GLU A 28 -8.70 18.12 8.01
C GLU A 28 -9.01 16.71 8.53
N THR A 29 -9.61 15.84 7.72
CA THR A 29 -9.82 14.43 8.10
C THR A 29 -8.47 13.72 8.27
N ILE A 30 -7.53 13.94 7.36
CA ILE A 30 -6.19 13.35 7.47
C ILE A 30 -5.47 13.87 8.72
N LYS A 31 -5.49 15.17 8.96
CA LYS A 31 -4.89 15.79 10.16
C LYS A 31 -5.44 15.23 11.47
N VAL A 32 -6.75 15.02 11.57
CA VAL A 32 -7.34 14.47 12.80
C VAL A 32 -7.04 12.99 12.98
N VAL A 33 -6.88 12.21 11.90
CA VAL A 33 -6.42 10.82 11.96
C VAL A 33 -4.95 10.76 12.39
N VAL A 34 -4.09 11.63 11.85
CA VAL A 34 -2.69 11.74 12.27
C VAL A 34 -2.58 12.10 13.77
N ARG A 35 -3.38 13.08 14.24
CA ARG A 35 -3.45 13.41 15.67
C ARG A 35 -3.88 12.22 16.52
N ALA A 36 -4.93 11.49 16.10
CA ALA A 36 -5.35 10.27 16.80
C ALA A 36 -4.24 9.22 16.83
N GLY A 37 -3.50 9.07 15.74
CA GLY A 37 -2.32 8.18 15.69
C GLY A 37 -1.30 8.54 16.78
N GLN A 38 -0.99 9.83 16.94
CA GLN A 38 -0.08 10.32 17.97
C GLN A 38 -0.64 10.10 19.38
N ASP A 39 -1.92 10.40 19.60
CA ASP A 39 -2.57 10.30 20.92
C ASP A 39 -2.70 8.84 21.40
N PHE A 40 -2.88 7.88 20.50
CA PHE A 40 -3.09 6.47 20.83
C PHE A 40 -1.90 5.55 20.48
N GLY A 41 -0.81 6.09 19.95
CA GLY A 41 0.39 5.34 19.65
C GLY A 41 0.26 4.38 18.46
N VAL A 42 -0.65 4.65 17.51
CA VAL A 42 -0.78 3.92 16.25
C VAL A 42 -0.14 4.70 15.11
N LYS A 43 0.43 3.96 14.15
CA LYS A 43 1.03 4.54 12.95
C LYS A 43 -0.04 4.85 11.91
N VAL A 44 0.13 5.97 11.20
CA VAL A 44 -0.79 6.40 10.16
C VAL A 44 -0.16 6.19 8.78
N MET A 45 -0.85 5.44 7.93
CA MET A 45 -0.46 5.14 6.57
C MET A 45 -1.34 5.95 5.60
N GLY A 46 -0.74 6.84 4.83
CA GLY A 46 -1.44 7.64 3.83
C GLY A 46 -1.53 6.89 2.50
N ASP A 47 -2.75 6.60 2.01
CA ASP A 47 -2.99 5.85 0.78
C ASP A 47 -3.31 6.80 -0.39
N ASN A 48 -2.50 6.74 -1.45
CA ASN A 48 -2.65 7.58 -2.65
C ASN A 48 -3.59 6.99 -3.72
N LEU A 49 -4.38 5.96 -3.39
CA LEU A 49 -5.32 5.31 -4.31
C LEU A 49 -6.19 6.32 -5.08
N GLY A 50 -6.18 6.21 -6.40
CA GLY A 50 -7.00 7.00 -7.30
C GLY A 50 -6.64 8.49 -7.36
N CYS A 51 -5.47 8.89 -6.88
CA CYS A 51 -4.95 10.25 -7.06
C CYS A 51 -4.38 10.40 -8.47
N PRO A 52 -4.72 11.47 -9.20
CA PRO A 52 -4.17 11.72 -10.54
C PRO A 52 -2.65 11.95 -10.53
N ASP A 53 -2.15 12.57 -9.47
CA ASP A 53 -0.73 12.76 -9.19
C ASP A 53 -0.37 11.98 -7.93
N MET A 54 0.07 10.74 -8.10
CA MET A 54 0.41 9.84 -6.98
C MET A 54 1.69 10.28 -6.26
N VAL A 55 2.62 10.89 -6.97
CA VAL A 55 3.87 11.40 -6.40
C VAL A 55 3.61 12.61 -5.53
N GLY A 56 2.88 13.59 -6.05
CA GLY A 56 2.46 14.77 -5.28
C GLY A 56 1.60 14.42 -4.08
N ALA A 57 0.68 13.46 -4.22
CA ALA A 57 -0.15 12.97 -3.12
C ALA A 57 0.70 12.31 -2.01
N ALA A 58 1.71 11.51 -2.37
CA ALA A 58 2.60 10.90 -1.38
C ALA A 58 3.37 11.95 -0.58
N LYS A 59 3.92 12.95 -1.25
CA LYS A 59 4.61 14.06 -0.59
C LYS A 59 3.67 14.84 0.33
N TRP A 60 2.49 15.17 -0.14
CA TRP A 60 1.50 15.88 0.64
C TRP A 60 1.07 15.10 1.90
N LEU A 61 0.86 13.79 1.79
CA LEU A 61 0.54 12.92 2.93
C LEU A 61 1.67 12.90 3.98
N GLN A 62 2.93 12.83 3.53
CA GLN A 62 4.08 12.96 4.42
C GLN A 62 4.10 14.33 5.12
N ASP A 63 3.87 15.42 4.39
CA ASP A 63 3.84 16.78 4.93
C ASP A 63 2.72 16.97 5.97
N LEU A 64 1.62 16.22 5.85
CA LEU A 64 0.53 16.16 6.84
C LEU A 64 0.85 15.28 8.06
N GLY A 65 1.97 14.57 8.06
CA GLY A 65 2.45 13.79 9.19
C GLY A 65 2.11 12.31 9.17
N CYS A 66 1.77 11.73 8.02
CA CYS A 66 1.67 10.28 7.89
C CYS A 66 3.04 9.62 8.13
N ASP A 67 3.04 8.44 8.75
CA ASP A 67 4.25 7.66 9.05
C ASP A 67 4.70 6.78 7.87
N TYR A 68 3.79 6.43 6.97
CA TYR A 68 4.01 5.57 5.81
C TYR A 68 3.20 6.07 4.62
N ILE A 69 3.65 5.75 3.41
CA ILE A 69 2.87 5.90 2.19
C ILE A 69 2.42 4.53 1.70
N VAL A 70 1.15 4.41 1.33
CA VAL A 70 0.59 3.28 0.59
C VAL A 70 0.47 3.71 -0.87
N HIS A 71 1.37 3.22 -1.72
CA HIS A 71 1.31 3.44 -3.16
C HIS A 71 0.42 2.37 -3.80
N HIS A 72 -0.79 2.77 -4.20
CA HIS A 72 -1.87 1.84 -4.44
C HIS A 72 -2.52 2.03 -5.82
N ILE A 73 -2.49 1.00 -6.63
CA ILE A 73 -3.26 0.91 -7.87
C ILE A 73 -4.50 0.04 -7.65
N GLY A 74 -5.69 0.63 -7.81
CA GLY A 74 -6.96 -0.01 -7.52
C GLY A 74 -7.27 -1.21 -8.42
N TYR A 75 -7.95 -2.22 -7.86
CA TYR A 75 -8.38 -3.40 -8.62
C TYR A 75 -9.32 -3.02 -9.78
N ASP A 76 -10.33 -2.17 -9.51
CA ASP A 76 -11.30 -1.77 -10.52
C ASP A 76 -10.67 -0.92 -11.63
N GLU A 77 -9.70 -0.07 -11.30
CA GLU A 77 -8.92 0.70 -12.25
C GLU A 77 -8.16 -0.24 -13.21
N ARG A 78 -7.41 -1.19 -12.64
CA ARG A 78 -6.65 -2.17 -13.42
C ARG A 78 -7.55 -2.98 -14.33
N ARG A 79 -8.66 -3.49 -13.79
CA ARG A 79 -9.64 -4.28 -14.55
C ARG A 79 -10.31 -3.46 -15.64
N GLY A 80 -10.67 -2.21 -15.34
CA GLY A 80 -11.29 -1.30 -16.33
C GLY A 80 -10.37 -0.97 -17.49
N ILE A 81 -9.07 -0.77 -17.21
CA ILE A 81 -8.05 -0.52 -18.24
C ILE A 81 -7.80 -1.77 -19.08
N ALA A 82 -7.70 -2.96 -18.45
CA ALA A 82 -7.56 -4.22 -19.16
C ALA A 82 -8.74 -4.52 -20.09
N ALA A 83 -9.97 -4.21 -19.67
CA ALA A 83 -11.17 -4.38 -20.49
C ALA A 83 -11.17 -3.50 -21.76
N GLN A 84 -10.36 -2.42 -21.77
CA GLN A 84 -10.13 -1.58 -22.96
C GLN A 84 -9.01 -2.09 -23.87
N GLY A 85 -8.44 -3.26 -23.58
CA GLY A 85 -7.30 -3.81 -24.34
C GLY A 85 -5.98 -3.05 -24.11
N LYS A 86 -5.88 -2.24 -23.06
CA LYS A 86 -4.68 -1.50 -22.71
C LYS A 86 -3.84 -2.28 -21.71
N ARG A 87 -2.55 -1.95 -21.62
CA ARG A 87 -1.65 -2.49 -20.59
C ARG A 87 -2.17 -2.06 -19.21
N MET A 88 -2.33 -3.03 -18.32
CA MET A 88 -2.71 -2.75 -16.94
C MET A 88 -1.62 -1.95 -16.22
N PRO A 89 -1.99 -0.93 -15.44
CA PRO A 89 -1.05 -0.25 -14.57
C PRO A 89 -0.61 -1.20 -13.44
N SER A 90 0.64 -1.04 -13.04
CA SER A 90 1.25 -1.75 -11.92
C SER A 90 1.76 -0.75 -10.90
N PRO A 91 1.74 -1.07 -9.60
CA PRO A 91 2.42 -0.24 -8.61
C PRO A 91 3.88 0.03 -8.95
N LEU A 92 4.57 -0.88 -9.64
CA LEU A 92 5.96 -0.69 -10.06
C LEU A 92 6.16 0.44 -11.06
N ASP A 93 5.13 0.86 -11.79
CA ASP A 93 5.26 1.85 -12.86
C ASP A 93 5.75 3.21 -12.34
N GLN A 94 5.34 3.62 -11.14
CA GLN A 94 5.73 4.89 -10.49
C GLN A 94 6.36 4.71 -9.11
N LEU A 95 6.64 3.48 -8.70
CA LEU A 95 7.12 3.18 -7.35
C LEU A 95 8.42 3.92 -7.02
N LYS A 96 9.35 3.95 -7.97
CA LYS A 96 10.64 4.60 -7.77
C LYS A 96 10.49 6.11 -7.57
N GLU A 97 9.65 6.74 -8.36
CA GLU A 97 9.37 8.17 -8.28
C GLU A 97 8.69 8.53 -6.95
N VAL A 98 7.74 7.71 -6.50
CA VAL A 98 7.08 7.89 -5.20
C VAL A 98 8.09 7.74 -4.07
N VAL A 99 8.91 6.68 -4.08
CA VAL A 99 9.95 6.46 -3.05
C VAL A 99 10.95 7.63 -3.00
N GLN A 100 11.36 8.16 -4.15
CA GLN A 100 12.28 9.29 -4.20
C GLN A 100 11.68 10.62 -3.74
N ALA A 101 10.38 10.74 -3.72
CA ALA A 101 9.67 11.96 -3.34
C ALA A 101 9.42 12.10 -1.83
N VAL A 102 9.61 11.02 -1.04
CA VAL A 102 9.32 10.97 0.38
C VAL A 102 10.49 10.38 1.18
N ASP A 103 10.57 10.75 2.46
CA ASP A 103 11.59 10.24 3.40
C ASP A 103 11.05 9.09 4.29
N ILE A 104 9.75 8.84 4.23
CA ILE A 104 9.06 7.80 5.00
C ILE A 104 8.91 6.51 4.17
N PRO A 105 8.78 5.33 4.82
CA PRO A 105 8.67 4.07 4.10
C PRO A 105 7.44 4.00 3.19
N VAL A 106 7.62 3.38 2.02
CA VAL A 106 6.56 3.18 1.03
C VAL A 106 6.15 1.71 0.98
N GLN A 107 4.84 1.45 1.02
CA GLN A 107 4.24 0.15 0.80
C GLN A 107 3.66 0.09 -0.63
N ALA A 108 4.03 -0.94 -1.40
CA ALA A 108 3.47 -1.17 -2.73
C ALA A 108 2.22 -2.06 -2.66
N VAL A 109 1.11 -1.59 -3.27
CA VAL A 109 -0.21 -2.25 -3.24
C VAL A 109 -0.87 -2.20 -4.62
N GLY A 110 -1.53 -3.27 -5.03
CA GLY A 110 -2.35 -3.26 -6.23
C GLY A 110 -2.07 -4.42 -7.19
N GLY A 111 -2.44 -5.63 -6.80
CA GLY A 111 -2.38 -6.82 -7.64
C GLY A 111 -0.96 -7.17 -8.08
N LEU A 112 -0.01 -7.05 -7.17
CA LEU A 112 1.35 -7.50 -7.39
C LEU A 112 1.38 -9.00 -7.62
N SER A 113 2.06 -9.45 -8.67
CA SER A 113 2.50 -10.84 -8.77
C SER A 113 3.62 -11.10 -7.76
N LEU A 114 3.91 -12.38 -7.50
CA LEU A 114 5.03 -12.74 -6.63
C LEU A 114 6.37 -12.16 -7.13
N GLU A 115 6.62 -12.21 -8.44
CA GLU A 115 7.83 -11.65 -9.04
C GLU A 115 7.92 -10.15 -8.88
N GLN A 116 6.79 -9.44 -9.03
CA GLN A 116 6.72 -8.00 -8.81
C GLN A 116 6.95 -7.65 -7.33
N ALA A 117 6.35 -8.40 -6.40
CA ALA A 117 6.52 -8.19 -4.97
C ALA A 117 7.99 -8.33 -4.53
N ILE A 118 8.69 -9.36 -5.02
CA ILE A 118 10.11 -9.59 -4.74
C ILE A 118 10.99 -8.42 -5.23
N ARG A 119 10.56 -7.71 -6.26
CA ARG A 119 11.30 -6.58 -6.83
C ARG A 119 11.03 -5.24 -6.12
N CYS A 120 9.98 -5.12 -5.32
CA CYS A 120 9.65 -3.86 -4.65
C CYS A 120 10.82 -3.29 -3.81
N PRO A 121 11.60 -4.09 -3.06
CA PRO A 121 12.78 -3.60 -2.34
C PRO A 121 13.85 -2.98 -3.25
N ASP A 122 14.00 -3.46 -4.50
CA ASP A 122 14.95 -2.90 -5.47
C ASP A 122 14.59 -1.45 -5.87
N TYR A 123 13.32 -1.08 -5.70
CA TYR A 123 12.82 0.29 -5.90
C TYR A 123 12.83 1.11 -4.62
N GLY A 124 13.27 0.54 -3.48
CA GLY A 124 13.29 1.19 -2.17
C GLY A 124 11.97 1.09 -1.39
N ALA A 125 11.04 0.23 -1.80
CA ALA A 125 9.79 -0.03 -1.06
C ALA A 125 9.92 -1.33 -0.25
N PRO A 126 10.10 -1.25 1.09
CA PRO A 126 10.35 -2.42 1.94
C PRO A 126 9.08 -3.22 2.26
N LEU A 127 7.91 -2.68 1.96
CA LEU A 127 6.62 -3.25 2.31
C LEU A 127 5.80 -3.56 1.06
N VAL A 128 5.14 -4.71 1.04
CA VAL A 128 4.27 -5.14 -0.06
C VAL A 128 2.96 -5.70 0.47
N VAL A 129 1.88 -5.53 -0.29
CA VAL A 129 0.60 -6.17 -0.03
C VAL A 129 0.27 -7.13 -1.17
N LEU A 130 0.09 -8.38 -0.81
CA LEU A 130 -0.46 -9.40 -1.69
C LEU A 130 -1.95 -9.55 -1.35
N GLY A 131 -2.80 -9.00 -2.20
CA GLY A 131 -4.23 -8.90 -1.94
C GLY A 131 -4.99 -10.21 -2.07
N ALA A 132 -6.23 -10.19 -1.60
CA ALA A 132 -7.17 -11.30 -1.78
C ALA A 132 -8.09 -11.02 -2.99
N PRO A 133 -8.40 -12.05 -3.82
CA PRO A 133 -7.80 -13.38 -3.73
C PRO A 133 -6.30 -13.34 -4.03
N LEU A 134 -5.50 -14.16 -3.35
CA LEU A 134 -4.05 -14.23 -3.58
C LEU A 134 -3.79 -14.41 -5.07
N THR A 135 -3.20 -13.39 -5.70
CA THR A 135 -2.99 -13.35 -7.13
C THR A 135 -1.60 -13.90 -7.42
N ILE A 136 -1.50 -15.09 -7.99
CA ILE A 136 -0.22 -15.62 -8.46
C ILE A 136 0.22 -14.87 -9.73
N ASP A 137 -0.75 -14.52 -10.56
CA ASP A 137 -0.55 -13.75 -11.78
C ASP A 137 -1.54 -12.59 -11.82
N ALA A 138 -1.01 -11.41 -11.50
CA ALA A 138 -1.80 -10.19 -11.46
C ALA A 138 -2.37 -9.80 -12.83
N ASP A 139 -1.64 -10.09 -13.90
CA ASP A 139 -2.01 -9.69 -15.25
C ASP A 139 -3.09 -10.61 -15.82
N ALA A 140 -3.09 -11.88 -15.43
CA ALA A 140 -4.12 -12.84 -15.81
C ALA A 140 -5.29 -12.88 -14.83
N PHE A 141 -5.28 -12.12 -13.75
CA PHE A 141 -6.27 -12.18 -12.66
C PHE A 141 -6.46 -13.60 -12.09
N LYS A 142 -5.41 -14.39 -12.10
CA LYS A 142 -5.42 -15.76 -11.56
C LYS A 142 -5.17 -15.75 -10.07
N THR A 143 -5.92 -16.58 -9.36
CA THR A 143 -5.74 -16.83 -7.93
C THR A 143 -4.86 -18.06 -7.71
N ALA A 144 -4.24 -18.13 -6.51
CA ALA A 144 -3.55 -19.34 -6.08
C ALA A 144 -4.54 -20.50 -5.94
N ASP A 145 -4.33 -21.56 -6.72
CA ASP A 145 -5.00 -22.84 -6.50
C ASP A 145 -4.16 -23.67 -5.53
N GLY A 146 -4.79 -24.29 -4.54
CA GLY A 146 -4.13 -25.21 -3.63
C GLY A 146 -4.20 -24.81 -2.16
N ASP A 147 -3.28 -25.35 -1.34
CA ASP A 147 -3.20 -25.07 0.07
C ASP A 147 -2.70 -23.65 0.36
N LEU A 148 -3.57 -22.85 1.00
CA LEU A 148 -3.29 -21.44 1.31
C LEU A 148 -2.07 -21.28 2.22
N GLU A 149 -1.89 -22.15 3.22
CA GLU A 149 -0.77 -22.09 4.14
C GLU A 149 0.56 -22.30 3.40
N SER A 150 0.64 -23.32 2.55
CA SER A 150 1.83 -23.60 1.73
C SER A 150 2.15 -22.44 0.79
N SER A 151 1.13 -21.83 0.17
CA SER A 151 1.29 -20.68 -0.71
C SER A 151 1.83 -19.46 0.05
N LEU A 152 1.26 -19.13 1.22
CA LEU A 152 1.71 -18.04 2.05
C LEU A 152 3.13 -18.26 2.56
N ARG A 153 3.47 -19.46 3.01
CA ARG A 153 4.82 -19.80 3.48
C ARG A 153 5.86 -19.61 2.38
N MET A 154 5.59 -20.12 1.18
CA MET A 154 6.46 -19.96 0.02
C MET A 154 6.67 -18.47 -0.33
N ILE A 155 5.60 -17.68 -0.31
CA ILE A 155 5.65 -16.24 -0.60
C ILE A 155 6.52 -15.51 0.44
N CYS A 156 6.29 -15.76 1.73
CA CYS A 156 7.06 -15.15 2.81
C CYS A 156 8.55 -15.52 2.71
N GLU A 157 8.87 -16.79 2.48
CA GLU A 157 10.24 -17.24 2.32
C GLU A 157 10.94 -16.56 1.14
N ARG A 158 10.26 -16.42 0.00
CA ARG A 158 10.85 -15.76 -1.17
C ARG A 158 11.08 -14.27 -0.95
N ILE A 159 10.13 -13.55 -0.33
CA ILE A 159 10.26 -12.12 -0.06
C ILE A 159 11.38 -11.88 0.96
N HIS A 160 11.43 -12.63 2.07
CA HIS A 160 12.47 -12.49 3.07
C HIS A 160 13.86 -12.82 2.51
N ASN A 161 13.96 -13.87 1.70
CA ASN A 161 15.25 -14.22 1.07
C ASN A 161 15.71 -13.19 0.02
N ALA A 162 14.80 -12.52 -0.66
CA ALA A 162 15.14 -11.44 -1.58
C ALA A 162 15.72 -10.23 -0.83
N ASN A 163 15.13 -9.85 0.32
CA ASN A 163 15.59 -8.74 1.16
C ASN A 163 16.99 -9.00 1.78
N VAL A 164 17.32 -10.24 2.08
CA VAL A 164 18.64 -10.61 2.67
C VAL A 164 19.79 -10.47 1.66
N LYS A 165 19.51 -10.54 0.36
CA LYS A 165 20.53 -10.41 -0.69
C LYS A 165 20.93 -8.97 -1.00
N ASN A 166 20.15 -8.00 -0.55
CA ASN A 166 20.32 -6.57 -0.85
C ASN A 166 20.61 -5.73 0.42
N ALA A 167 20.84 -6.37 1.56
CA ALA A 167 21.17 -5.73 2.82
C ALA A 167 22.71 -5.56 3.02
#